data_0c0a59aa141b0edd49ebbcc853047d98
#
_entry.id   0c0a59aa141b0edd49ebbcc853047d98
#
_cell.length_a   1.000
_cell.length_b   1.000
_cell.length_c   1.000
_cell.angle_alpha   90.00
_cell.angle_beta   90.00
_cell.angle_gamma   90.00
#
_symmetry.space_group_name_H-M   'P 1'
#
loop_
_entity.id
_entity.type
_entity.pdbx_description
1 polymer ?
#
loop_
_entity_poly.entity_id
_entity_poly.type
_entity_poly.pdbx_seq_one_letter_code
_entity_poly.pdbx_strand_id
1 'polypeptide(L)'
;MKVHFIGIGGIGLSALARFLNFDGHEVSGSDMKSSLITKALEDEGIKVFCPQSETNIKDDFDLVIYSAAVTDENPELIEARLKQIRTLSRKEALPIILGDKKNYC
;
A
#
# COMPACT_ATOMS: atom_id res chain seq x y z
N MET A 1 -12.39 -2.64 -1.10
CA MET A 1 -11.47 -1.98 -2.05
C MET A 1 -10.23 -2.84 -2.29
N LYS A 2 -9.61 -2.64 -3.42
CA LYS A 2 -8.29 -3.22 -3.72
C LYS A 2 -7.26 -2.12 -3.52
N VAL A 3 -6.40 -2.29 -2.53
CA VAL A 3 -5.41 -1.28 -2.13
C VAL A 3 -4.02 -1.84 -2.27
N HIS A 4 -3.16 -1.10 -2.94
CA HIS A 4 -1.76 -1.48 -3.11
C HIS A 4 -0.87 -0.49 -2.38
N PHE A 5 0.14 -1.03 -1.69
CA PHE A 5 1.07 -0.23 -0.88
C PHE A 5 2.47 -0.28 -1.48
N ILE A 6 3.02 0.87 -1.81
CA ILE A 6 4.40 0.97 -2.31
C ILE A 6 5.32 1.26 -1.13
N GLY A 7 6.24 0.36 -0.86
CA GLY A 7 7.09 0.42 0.33
C GLY A 7 6.42 -0.20 1.55
N ILE A 8 5.70 -1.27 1.34
CA ILE A 8 4.85 -1.90 2.36
C ILE A 8 5.63 -2.39 3.59
N GLY A 9 6.94 -2.64 3.44
CA GLY A 9 7.79 -3.08 4.55
C GLY A 9 8.10 -2.01 5.58
N GLY A 10 7.71 -0.76 5.35
CA GLY A 10 7.88 0.30 6.34
C GLY A 10 6.98 0.08 7.55
N ILE A 11 7.46 0.47 8.73
CA ILE A 11 6.74 0.23 9.98
C ILE A 11 5.32 0.85 9.94
N GLY A 12 5.24 2.12 9.57
CA GLY A 12 3.95 2.80 9.53
C GLY A 12 3.03 2.27 8.44
N LEU A 13 3.60 1.99 7.27
CA LEU A 13 2.79 1.54 6.14
C LEU A 13 2.32 0.10 6.33
N SER A 14 3.16 -0.76 6.92
CA SER A 14 2.76 -2.13 7.21
C SER A 14 1.60 -2.19 8.21
N ALA A 15 1.60 -1.30 9.20
CA ALA A 15 0.51 -1.22 10.15
C ALA A 15 -0.81 -0.85 9.47
N LEU A 16 -0.75 0.10 8.55
CA LEU A 16 -1.94 0.52 7.80
C LEU A 16 -2.43 -0.60 6.89
N ALA A 17 -1.51 -1.31 6.26
CA ALA A 17 -1.84 -2.45 5.40
C ALA A 17 -2.54 -3.55 6.20
N ARG A 18 -2.06 -3.85 7.39
CA ARG A 18 -2.70 -4.83 8.27
C ARG A 18 -4.09 -4.41 8.68
N PHE A 19 -4.25 -3.14 9.00
CA PHE A 19 -5.56 -2.61 9.37
C PHE A 19 -6.58 -2.83 8.25
N LEU A 20 -6.22 -2.47 7.02
CA LEU A 20 -7.12 -2.63 5.89
C LEU A 20 -7.37 -4.11 5.57
N ASN A 21 -6.35 -4.94 5.66
CA ASN A 21 -6.50 -6.37 5.44
C ASN A 21 -7.45 -7.00 6.45
N PHE A 22 -7.32 -6.60 7.71
CA PHE A 22 -8.20 -7.07 8.78
C PHE A 22 -9.62 -6.59 8.58
N ASP A 23 -9.79 -5.39 8.02
CA ASP A 23 -11.09 -4.77 7.78
C ASP A 23 -11.79 -5.34 6.52
N GLY A 24 -11.19 -6.33 5.88
CA GLY A 24 -11.83 -7.03 4.76
C GLY A 24 -11.47 -6.52 3.37
N HIS A 25 -10.53 -5.58 3.27
CA HIS A 25 -10.08 -5.10 1.96
C HIS A 25 -9.05 -6.05 1.36
N GLU A 26 -8.96 -6.06 0.04
CA GLU A 26 -7.94 -6.82 -0.66
C GLU A 26 -6.67 -5.99 -0.72
N VAL A 27 -5.63 -6.44 -0.02
CA VAL A 27 -4.41 -5.68 0.17
C VAL A 27 -3.24 -6.36 -0.53
N SER A 28 -2.46 -5.57 -1.24
CA SER A 28 -1.19 -6.01 -1.81
C SER A 28 -0.16 -4.92 -1.57
N GLY A 29 1.08 -5.21 -1.83
CA GLY A 29 2.13 -4.23 -1.69
C GLY A 29 3.42 -4.66 -2.33
N SER A 30 4.38 -3.75 -2.34
CA SER A 30 5.71 -4.00 -2.89
C SER A 30 6.76 -3.39 -1.99
N ASP A 31 7.98 -3.91 -2.12
CA ASP A 31 9.14 -3.35 -1.46
C ASP A 31 10.37 -3.65 -2.31
N MET A 32 11.44 -2.94 -2.03
CA MET A 32 12.70 -3.18 -2.74
C MET A 32 13.31 -4.51 -2.35
N LYS A 33 13.12 -4.92 -1.11
CA LYS A 33 13.69 -6.16 -0.57
C LYS A 33 12.72 -6.85 0.37
N SER A 34 12.79 -8.17 0.40
CA SER A 34 12.09 -8.96 1.40
C SER A 34 12.68 -8.68 2.80
N SER A 35 11.85 -8.69 3.81
CA SER A 35 12.25 -8.45 5.20
C SER A 35 11.38 -9.29 6.13
N LEU A 36 11.68 -9.24 7.43
CA LEU A 36 10.81 -9.92 8.40
C LEU A 36 9.41 -9.35 8.38
N ILE A 37 9.29 -8.03 8.16
CA ILE A 37 7.98 -7.38 8.08
C ILE A 37 7.20 -7.87 6.86
N THR A 38 7.83 -7.91 5.67
CA THR A 38 7.14 -8.37 4.47
C THR A 38 6.74 -9.83 4.57
N LYS A 39 7.57 -10.66 5.19
CA LYS A 39 7.24 -12.07 5.40
C LYS A 39 6.06 -12.24 6.33
N ALA A 40 6.00 -11.45 7.39
CA ALA A 40 4.86 -11.47 8.31
C ALA A 40 3.57 -11.05 7.60
N LEU A 41 3.65 -10.07 6.73
CA LEU A 41 2.49 -9.63 5.95
C LEU A 41 2.01 -10.74 5.01
N GLU A 42 2.93 -11.44 4.36
CA GLU A 42 2.57 -12.57 3.51
C GLU A 42 1.88 -13.68 4.30
N ASP A 43 2.35 -13.95 5.51
CA ASP A 43 1.72 -14.94 6.39
C ASP A 43 0.30 -14.54 6.78
N GLU A 44 0.00 -13.25 6.74
CA GLU A 44 -1.33 -12.73 7.04
C GLU A 44 -2.24 -12.67 5.80
N GLY A 45 -1.75 -13.15 4.66
CA GLY A 45 -2.56 -13.19 3.44
C GLY A 45 -2.39 -11.99 2.52
N ILE A 46 -1.46 -11.11 2.82
CA ILE A 46 -1.19 -9.94 1.97
C ILE A 46 -0.16 -10.33 0.91
N LYS A 47 -0.44 -10.01 -0.35
CA LYS A 47 0.51 -10.26 -1.43
C LYS A 47 1.59 -9.21 -1.44
N VAL A 48 2.84 -9.63 -1.39
CA VAL A 48 3.98 -8.73 -1.42
C VAL A 48 4.87 -9.07 -2.61
N PHE A 49 5.21 -8.04 -3.39
CA PHE A 49 6.07 -8.16 -4.56
C PHE A 49 7.42 -7.51 -4.28
N CYS A 50 8.49 -8.21 -4.56
CA CYS A 50 9.86 -7.69 -4.45
C CYS A 50 10.62 -8.13 -5.71
N PRO A 51 11.32 -7.24 -6.39
CA PRO A 51 11.36 -5.79 -6.17
C PRO A 51 10.15 -5.07 -6.73
N GLN A 52 10.16 -3.76 -6.59
CA GLN A 52 9.11 -2.92 -7.18
C GLN A 52 9.22 -2.94 -8.70
N SER A 53 8.07 -2.93 -9.38
CA SER A 53 8.01 -2.95 -10.83
C SER A 53 6.66 -2.40 -11.28
N GLU A 54 6.67 -1.73 -12.42
CA GLU A 54 5.42 -1.21 -13.01
C GLU A 54 4.40 -2.34 -13.27
N THR A 55 4.88 -3.55 -13.51
CA THR A 55 3.99 -4.69 -13.76
C THR A 55 3.20 -5.12 -12.53
N ASN A 56 3.58 -4.65 -11.36
CA ASN A 56 2.85 -4.94 -10.12
C ASN A 56 1.58 -4.12 -9.98
N ILE A 57 1.43 -3.06 -10.78
CA ILE A 57 0.26 -2.19 -10.71
C ILE A 57 -0.84 -2.74 -11.62
N LYS A 58 -1.94 -3.15 -11.01
CA LYS A 58 -3.08 -3.71 -11.73
C LYS A 58 -4.11 -2.64 -12.02
N ASP A 59 -4.83 -2.80 -13.12
CA ASP A 59 -5.81 -1.82 -13.58
C ASP A 59 -7.00 -1.70 -12.62
N ASP A 60 -7.26 -2.74 -11.84
CA ASP A 60 -8.42 -2.78 -10.94
C ASP A 60 -8.11 -2.32 -9.52
N PHE A 61 -6.93 -1.79 -9.27
CA PHE A 61 -6.61 -1.19 -7.97
C PHE A 61 -7.46 0.07 -7.77
N ASP A 62 -8.07 0.18 -6.61
CA ASP A 62 -8.89 1.33 -6.26
C ASP A 62 -8.04 2.46 -5.67
N LEU A 63 -6.94 2.11 -5.03
CA LEU A 63 -6.13 3.07 -4.30
C LEU A 63 -4.69 2.55 -4.20
N VAL A 64 -3.73 3.45 -4.36
CA VAL A 64 -2.32 3.17 -4.14
C VAL A 64 -1.81 4.11 -3.05
N ILE A 65 -1.20 3.54 -2.01
CA ILE A 65 -0.64 4.30 -0.90
C ILE A 65 0.87 4.07 -0.88
N TYR A 66 1.63 5.15 -0.78
CA TYR A 66 3.09 5.05 -0.82
C TYR A 66 3.73 5.64 0.44
N SER A 67 4.90 5.10 0.80
CA SER A 67 5.63 5.56 1.98
C SER A 67 6.39 6.85 1.67
N ALA A 68 6.79 7.56 2.72
CA ALA A 68 7.55 8.80 2.58
C ALA A 68 8.91 8.59 1.90
N ALA A 69 9.44 7.36 1.93
CA ALA A 69 10.71 7.03 1.29
C ALA A 69 10.59 6.85 -0.22
N VAL A 70 9.38 6.72 -0.73
CA VAL A 70 9.13 6.52 -2.17
C VAL A 70 9.18 7.88 -2.87
N THR A 71 9.97 7.96 -3.94
CA THR A 71 10.10 9.19 -4.73
C THR A 71 9.21 9.14 -5.96
N ASP A 72 9.05 10.29 -6.61
CA ASP A 72 8.27 10.40 -7.83
C ASP A 72 8.84 9.56 -8.99
N GLU A 73 10.07 9.10 -8.86
CA GLU A 73 10.72 8.27 -9.87
C GLU A 73 10.40 6.78 -9.71
N ASN A 74 9.72 6.40 -8.65
CA ASN A 74 9.39 4.99 -8.41
C ASN A 74 8.50 4.46 -9.53
N PRO A 75 8.85 3.32 -10.16
CA PRO A 75 8.10 2.81 -11.31
C PRO A 75 6.66 2.48 -10.99
N GLU A 76 6.36 2.01 -9.80
CA GLU A 76 4.98 1.71 -9.42
C GLU A 76 4.16 2.98 -9.23
N LEU A 77 4.75 4.01 -8.64
CA LEU A 77 4.06 5.28 -8.47
C LEU A 77 3.77 5.95 -9.81
N ILE A 78 4.74 5.91 -10.72
CA ILE A 78 4.57 6.43 -12.08
C ILE A 78 3.44 5.69 -12.79
N GLU A 79 3.46 4.37 -12.73
CA GLU A 79 2.46 3.55 -13.42
C GLU A 79 1.06 3.77 -12.84
N ALA A 80 0.95 3.90 -11.52
CA ALA A 80 -0.34 4.17 -10.90
C ALA A 80 -0.92 5.50 -11.38
N ARG A 81 -0.07 6.51 -11.49
CA ARG A 81 -0.49 7.82 -11.99
C ARG A 81 -0.88 7.77 -13.46
N LEU A 82 -0.14 7.02 -14.27
CA LEU A 82 -0.47 6.84 -15.69
C LEU A 82 -1.82 6.15 -15.87
N LYS A 83 -2.15 5.22 -15.01
CA LYS A 83 -3.43 4.51 -15.03
C LYS A 83 -4.55 5.31 -14.37
N GLN A 84 -4.24 6.50 -13.87
CA GLN A 84 -5.20 7.37 -13.19
C GLN A 84 -5.81 6.74 -11.94
N ILE A 85 -5.05 5.85 -11.30
CA ILE A 85 -5.43 5.29 -10.01
C ILE A 85 -5.14 6.35 -8.93
N ARG A 86 -6.04 6.50 -7.98
CA ARG A 86 -5.84 7.45 -6.89
C ARG A 86 -4.60 7.06 -6.09
N THR A 87 -3.67 8.00 -5.94
CA THR A 87 -2.45 7.78 -5.16
C THR A 87 -2.42 8.72 -3.96
N LEU A 88 -2.09 8.17 -2.79
CA LEU A 88 -1.99 8.93 -1.56
C LEU A 88 -0.70 8.58 -0.84
N SER A 89 -0.05 9.59 -0.25
CA SER A 89 1.03 9.33 0.69
C SER A 89 0.42 8.74 1.96
N ARG A 90 1.26 8.15 2.81
CA ARG A 90 0.79 7.64 4.10
C ARG A 90 0.10 8.75 4.91
N LYS A 91 0.68 9.94 4.92
CA LYS A 91 0.11 11.09 5.61
C LYS A 91 -1.28 11.44 5.11
N GLU A 92 -1.46 11.41 3.80
CA GLU A 92 -2.74 11.72 3.19
C GLU A 92 -3.76 10.61 3.41
N ALA A 93 -3.29 9.37 3.40
CA ALA A 93 -4.18 8.22 3.52
C ALA A 93 -4.75 8.05 4.93
N LEU A 94 -3.97 8.36 5.96
CA LEU A 94 -4.39 8.15 7.34
C LEU A 94 -5.73 8.82 7.68
N PRO A 95 -5.91 10.14 7.45
CA PRO A 95 -7.19 10.76 7.79
C PRO A 95 -8.34 10.25 6.92
N ILE A 96 -8.06 9.84 5.69
CA ILE A 96 -9.10 9.31 4.80
C ILE A 96 -9.56 7.94 5.26
N ILE A 97 -8.61 7.05 5.56
CA ILE A 97 -8.91 5.68 5.97
C ILE A 97 -9.52 5.64 7.37
N LEU A 98 -8.94 6.40 8.30
CA LEU A 98 -9.39 6.41 9.68
C LEU A 98 -10.49 7.44 9.95
N GLY A 99 -10.77 8.30 8.96
CA GLY A 99 -11.76 9.34 9.10
C GLY A 99 -13.15 8.82 9.47
N ASP A 100 -13.54 7.73 8.86
CA ASP A 100 -14.83 7.10 9.13
C ASP A 100 -14.91 6.51 10.52
N LYS A 101 -13.77 6.31 11.16
CA LYS A 101 -13.68 5.67 12.48
C LYS A 101 -13.49 6.66 13.60
N LYS A 102 -13.10 7.88 13.30
CA LYS A 102 -12.76 8.86 14.34
C LYS A 102 -13.94 9.23 15.23
N ASN A 103 -15.14 9.08 14.73
CA ASN A 103 -16.34 9.38 15.48
C ASN A 103 -16.58 8.41 16.63
N TYR A 104 -15.83 7.35 16.70
CA TYR A 104 -15.94 6.36 17.73
C TYR A 104 -15.01 6.63 18.92
N CYS A 105 -14.22 7.64 18.82
CA CYS A 105 -13.28 8.02 19.87
C CYS A 105 -13.97 8.76 20.99
#